data_dddbbdacab4d4c317d07f2fd0b74cc33
#
_entry.id   dddbbdacab4d4c317d07f2fd0b74cc33
#
_cell.length_a   1.000
_cell.length_b   1.000
_cell.length_c   1.000
_cell.angle_alpha   90.00
_cell.angle_beta   90.00
_cell.angle_gamma   90.00
#
_symmetry.space_group_name_H-M   'P 1'
#
loop_
_entity.id
_entity.type
_entity.pdbx_description
1 polymer ?
#
loop_
_entity_poly.entity_id
_entity_poly.type
_entity_poly.pdbx_seq_one_letter_code
_entity_poly.pdbx_strand_id
1 'polypeptide(L)'
;NGFVIKDLAGAKQAIDWYAQHGYPQLKIYNSFPKEILKDTVAYAHLRGLRVSGHIPVFLRAEDAVNAGYDEIQHINQVMLNFLVKPDTDTRTLERFYLPAEKVADMDLNSKPVRDFVDLLVKHKVAVDPTLATFDFIRQRDGEISKPYAAISSHMPLEIQRGLRAGTMKIPDDATFKRYDAS
;
A
#
# COMPACT_ATOMS: atom_id res chain seq x y z
N ASN A 1 7.19 -15.30 -1.81
CA ASN A 1 8.49 -15.19 -1.66
C ASN A 1 8.93 -14.25 -0.55
N GLY A 2 9.08 -14.74 0.63
CA GLY A 2 9.47 -14.07 1.86
C GLY A 2 9.20 -14.99 3.03
N PHE A 3 9.49 -14.54 4.22
CA PHE A 3 9.21 -15.29 5.42
C PHE A 3 7.71 -15.20 5.77
N VAL A 4 7.09 -16.31 6.08
CA VAL A 4 5.75 -16.36 6.66
C VAL A 4 5.89 -16.26 8.17
N ILE A 5 5.47 -15.11 8.72
CA ILE A 5 5.61 -14.81 10.14
C ILE A 5 4.33 -15.17 10.88
N LYS A 6 4.46 -15.94 11.95
CA LYS A 6 3.34 -16.37 12.81
C LYS A 6 3.43 -15.76 14.22
N ASP A 7 4.65 -15.48 14.68
CA ASP A 7 4.92 -14.99 16.02
C ASP A 7 6.18 -14.11 16.05
N LEU A 8 6.45 -13.49 17.19
CA LEU A 8 7.59 -12.60 17.37
C LEU A 8 8.94 -13.32 17.25
N ALA A 9 9.01 -14.59 17.62
CA ALA A 9 10.26 -15.36 17.51
C ALA A 9 10.63 -15.57 16.04
N GLY A 10 9.65 -15.96 15.21
CA GLY A 10 9.83 -16.08 13.77
C GLY A 10 10.14 -14.74 13.10
N ALA A 11 9.52 -13.64 13.57
CA ALA A 11 9.85 -12.30 13.08
C ALA A 11 11.32 -11.94 13.35
N LYS A 12 11.81 -12.18 14.57
CA LYS A 12 13.20 -11.92 14.96
C LYS A 12 14.19 -12.75 14.13
N GLN A 13 13.91 -14.03 13.91
CA GLN A 13 14.75 -14.88 13.07
C GLN A 13 14.84 -14.34 11.62
N ALA A 14 13.71 -13.92 11.04
CA ALA A 14 13.68 -13.33 9.71
C ALA A 14 14.49 -12.01 9.67
N ILE A 15 14.31 -11.15 10.66
CA ILE A 15 15.06 -9.88 10.79
C ILE A 15 16.57 -10.13 10.88
N ASP A 16 16.98 -11.07 11.71
CA ASP A 16 18.40 -11.44 11.84
C ASP A 16 18.98 -11.94 10.52
N TRP A 17 18.20 -12.76 9.80
CA TRP A 17 18.61 -13.24 8.50
C TRP A 17 18.80 -12.09 7.50
N TYR A 18 17.82 -11.14 7.39
CA TYR A 18 17.94 -9.98 6.53
C TYR A 18 19.13 -9.10 6.89
N ALA A 19 19.35 -8.83 8.17
CA ALA A 19 20.48 -8.04 8.65
C ALA A 19 21.82 -8.68 8.31
N GLN A 20 21.97 -10.00 8.51
CA GLN A 20 23.18 -10.75 8.19
C GLN A 20 23.50 -10.77 6.69
N HIS A 21 22.47 -10.65 5.83
CA HIS A 21 22.61 -10.63 4.38
C HIS A 21 22.70 -9.21 3.80
N GLY A 22 22.84 -8.17 4.64
CA GLY A 22 23.09 -6.81 4.21
C GLY A 22 21.86 -6.09 3.62
N TYR A 23 20.65 -6.55 3.89
CA TYR A 23 19.45 -5.82 3.48
C TYR A 23 19.29 -4.55 4.31
N PRO A 24 18.94 -3.41 3.69
CA PRO A 24 18.76 -2.15 4.42
C PRO A 24 17.38 -2.00 5.06
N GLN A 25 16.39 -2.77 4.60
CA GLN A 25 15.02 -2.65 5.09
C GLN A 25 14.21 -3.93 4.94
N LEU A 26 13.13 -4.02 5.70
CA LEU A 26 12.09 -5.04 5.61
C LEU A 26 10.86 -4.49 4.92
N LYS A 27 10.14 -5.34 4.18
CA LYS A 27 8.79 -5.05 3.70
C LYS A 27 7.76 -5.90 4.45
N ILE A 28 6.84 -5.26 5.13
CA ILE A 28 5.70 -5.89 5.79
C ILE A 28 4.51 -5.94 4.83
N TYR A 29 3.75 -7.02 4.88
CA TYR A 29 2.53 -7.23 4.11
C TYR A 29 1.30 -7.21 5.01
N ASN A 30 0.12 -6.99 4.43
CA ASN A 30 -1.15 -6.87 5.16
C ASN A 30 -1.59 -8.14 5.91
N SER A 31 -1.02 -9.31 5.61
CA SER A 31 -1.25 -10.53 6.40
C SER A 31 -0.34 -10.68 7.63
N PHE A 32 0.51 -9.69 7.91
CA PHE A 32 1.39 -9.73 9.08
C PHE A 32 0.56 -9.62 10.39
N PRO A 33 0.87 -10.42 11.43
CA PRO A 33 0.14 -10.37 12.71
C PRO A 33 0.29 -9.00 13.39
N LYS A 34 -0.82 -8.28 13.53
CA LYS A 34 -0.83 -6.91 14.07
C LYS A 34 -0.34 -6.84 15.53
N GLU A 35 -0.57 -7.90 16.30
CA GLU A 35 -0.26 -7.99 17.73
C GLU A 35 1.24 -7.87 18.02
N ILE A 36 2.08 -8.30 17.08
CA ILE A 36 3.54 -8.27 17.22
C ILE A 36 4.20 -7.15 16.42
N LEU A 37 3.41 -6.28 15.74
CA LEU A 37 3.95 -5.28 14.83
C LEU A 37 4.96 -4.36 15.52
N LYS A 38 4.58 -3.76 16.63
CA LYS A 38 5.41 -2.79 17.35
C LYS A 38 6.74 -3.39 17.81
N ASP A 39 6.70 -4.59 18.37
CA ASP A 39 7.91 -5.28 18.86
C ASP A 39 8.81 -5.72 17.69
N THR A 40 8.20 -6.09 16.56
CA THR A 40 8.92 -6.44 15.33
C THR A 40 9.64 -5.22 14.77
N VAL A 41 8.96 -4.07 14.67
CA VAL A 41 9.56 -2.81 14.19
C VAL A 41 10.71 -2.38 15.10
N ALA A 42 10.50 -2.39 16.41
CA ALA A 42 11.54 -2.05 17.37
C ALA A 42 12.77 -2.96 17.24
N TYR A 43 12.56 -4.26 17.04
CA TYR A 43 13.67 -5.19 16.84
C TYR A 43 14.38 -4.98 15.50
N ALA A 44 13.65 -4.68 14.42
CA ALA A 44 14.26 -4.35 13.13
C ALA A 44 15.18 -3.13 13.23
N HIS A 45 14.72 -2.07 13.89
CA HIS A 45 15.53 -0.88 14.15
C HIS A 45 16.79 -1.20 14.99
N LEU A 46 16.66 -2.05 16.02
CA LEU A 46 17.81 -2.51 16.82
C LEU A 46 18.86 -3.22 15.95
N ARG A 47 18.42 -3.89 14.87
CA ARG A 47 19.29 -4.56 13.90
C ARG A 47 19.73 -3.66 12.73
N GLY A 48 19.42 -2.36 12.78
CA GLY A 48 19.78 -1.37 11.75
C GLY A 48 18.95 -1.44 10.48
N LEU A 49 17.80 -2.11 10.49
CA LEU A 49 16.91 -2.24 9.34
C LEU A 49 15.76 -1.23 9.42
N ARG A 50 15.47 -0.57 8.32
CA ARG A 50 14.22 0.20 8.15
C ARG A 50 13.03 -0.74 7.97
N VAL A 51 11.84 -0.27 8.29
CA VAL A 51 10.60 -1.02 8.10
C VAL A 51 9.66 -0.27 7.17
N SER A 52 9.24 -0.93 6.09
CA SER A 52 8.34 -0.38 5.08
C SER A 52 7.22 -1.36 4.73
N GLY A 53 6.28 -0.91 3.93
CA GLY A 53 5.33 -1.80 3.26
C GLY A 53 3.87 -1.45 3.44
N HIS A 54 3.05 -2.51 3.43
CA HIS A 54 1.62 -2.43 3.63
C HIS A 54 1.27 -2.25 5.11
N ILE A 55 0.06 -1.77 5.35
CA ILE A 55 -0.50 -1.75 6.70
C ILE A 55 -1.08 -3.13 7.00
N PRO A 56 -0.72 -3.78 8.13
CA PRO A 56 -1.34 -5.03 8.54
C PRO A 56 -2.86 -4.89 8.70
N VAL A 57 -3.57 -5.95 8.34
CA VAL A 57 -5.04 -6.00 8.44
C VAL A 57 -5.51 -5.65 9.85
N PHE A 58 -6.67 -4.98 9.94
CA PHE A 58 -7.26 -4.45 11.18
C PHE A 58 -6.46 -3.31 11.85
N LEU A 59 -5.50 -2.74 11.14
CA LEU A 59 -4.80 -1.50 11.50
C LEU A 59 -5.04 -0.43 10.44
N ARG A 60 -4.83 0.83 10.82
CA ARG A 60 -4.78 1.97 9.93
C ARG A 60 -3.35 2.47 9.76
N ALA A 61 -3.13 3.37 8.81
CA ALA A 61 -1.79 3.90 8.56
C ALA A 61 -1.20 4.61 9.79
N GLU A 62 -2.04 5.33 10.56
CA GLU A 62 -1.60 5.96 11.82
C GLU A 62 -1.08 4.96 12.86
N ASP A 63 -1.66 3.74 12.91
CA ASP A 63 -1.19 2.71 13.84
C ASP A 63 0.20 2.20 13.46
N ALA A 64 0.47 2.06 12.15
CA ALA A 64 1.79 1.66 11.66
C ALA A 64 2.85 2.75 11.89
N VAL A 65 2.49 4.03 11.69
CA VAL A 65 3.37 5.16 12.03
C VAL A 65 3.71 5.15 13.51
N ASN A 66 2.71 4.98 14.39
CA ASN A 66 2.89 4.91 15.83
C ASN A 66 3.66 3.64 16.29
N ALA A 67 3.63 2.58 15.47
CA ALA A 67 4.47 1.39 15.70
C ALA A 67 5.94 1.61 15.27
N GLY A 68 6.24 2.69 14.53
CA GLY A 68 7.58 3.08 14.14
C GLY A 68 7.95 2.78 12.68
N TYR A 69 7.00 2.66 11.76
CA TYR A 69 7.30 2.54 10.32
C TYR A 69 8.16 3.69 9.85
N ASP A 70 9.09 3.39 8.94
CA ASP A 70 9.92 4.38 8.24
C ASP A 70 9.32 4.78 6.89
N GLU A 71 8.45 3.92 6.33
CA GLU A 71 7.85 4.15 5.01
C GLU A 71 6.53 3.39 4.85
N ILE A 72 5.51 4.07 4.33
CA ILE A 72 4.26 3.44 3.91
C ILE A 72 4.27 3.32 2.39
N GLN A 73 4.07 2.11 1.87
CA GLN A 73 3.96 1.85 0.44
C GLN A 73 2.50 1.77 0.02
N HIS A 74 2.24 2.30 -1.20
CA HIS A 74 0.95 2.36 -1.86
C HIS A 74 -0.01 3.40 -1.28
N ILE A 75 -0.40 4.34 -2.13
CA ILE A 75 -1.28 5.46 -1.74
C ILE A 75 -2.62 5.01 -1.17
N ASN A 76 -3.17 3.89 -1.63
CA ASN A 76 -4.41 3.35 -1.08
C ASN A 76 -4.30 3.00 0.41
N GLN A 77 -3.12 2.57 0.90
CA GLN A 77 -2.91 2.31 2.33
C GLN A 77 -3.05 3.60 3.16
N VAL A 78 -2.59 4.72 2.60
CA VAL A 78 -2.75 6.05 3.20
C VAL A 78 -4.22 6.49 3.17
N MET A 79 -4.89 6.35 2.01
CA MET A 79 -6.29 6.77 1.87
C MET A 79 -7.23 5.95 2.75
N LEU A 80 -6.97 4.66 2.91
CA LEU A 80 -7.74 3.79 3.80
C LEU A 80 -7.70 4.25 5.27
N ASN A 81 -6.68 5.02 5.68
CA ASN A 81 -6.64 5.61 7.04
C ASN A 81 -7.89 6.43 7.37
N PHE A 82 -8.50 7.04 6.36
CA PHE A 82 -9.66 7.92 6.49
C PHE A 82 -10.98 7.25 6.11
N LEU A 83 -10.92 6.13 5.37
CA LEU A 83 -12.07 5.53 4.74
C LEU A 83 -12.57 4.26 5.44
N VAL A 84 -11.73 3.62 6.26
CA VAL A 84 -12.11 2.38 6.94
C VAL A 84 -12.20 2.55 8.45
N LYS A 85 -12.98 1.68 9.08
CA LYS A 85 -12.98 1.52 10.53
C LYS A 85 -11.77 0.71 10.99
N PRO A 86 -11.33 0.85 12.25
CA PRO A 86 -10.14 0.15 12.76
C PRO A 86 -10.18 -1.38 12.68
N ASP A 87 -11.37 -1.97 12.60
CA ASP A 87 -11.58 -3.42 12.54
C ASP A 87 -11.88 -3.95 11.12
N THR A 88 -11.72 -3.11 10.09
CA THR A 88 -12.00 -3.49 8.71
C THR A 88 -10.91 -4.42 8.15
N ASP A 89 -11.33 -5.53 7.52
CA ASP A 89 -10.41 -6.42 6.80
C ASP A 89 -10.02 -5.80 5.44
N THR A 90 -8.83 -5.23 5.37
CA THR A 90 -8.28 -4.58 4.18
C THR A 90 -7.56 -5.54 3.22
N ARG A 91 -7.67 -6.87 3.39
CA ARG A 91 -7.09 -7.85 2.46
C ARG A 91 -7.96 -8.09 1.23
N THR A 92 -9.23 -7.68 1.27
CA THR A 92 -10.19 -7.82 0.16
C THR A 92 -9.94 -6.80 -0.95
N LEU A 93 -10.63 -6.93 -2.07
CA LEU A 93 -10.58 -5.97 -3.18
C LEU A 93 -11.14 -4.59 -2.80
N GLU A 94 -11.90 -4.48 -1.71
CA GLU A 94 -12.40 -3.21 -1.17
C GLU A 94 -11.28 -2.18 -0.94
N ARG A 95 -10.07 -2.63 -0.65
CA ARG A 95 -8.90 -1.73 -0.53
C ARG A 95 -8.58 -0.96 -1.82
N PHE A 96 -9.08 -1.38 -2.97
CA PHE A 96 -8.94 -0.70 -4.26
C PHE A 96 -10.22 0.04 -4.64
N TYR A 97 -11.39 -0.59 -4.45
CA TYR A 97 -12.67 0.00 -4.81
C TYR A 97 -13.01 1.21 -3.91
N LEU A 98 -12.83 1.08 -2.61
CA LEU A 98 -13.19 2.14 -1.66
C LEU A 98 -12.44 3.46 -1.91
N PRO A 99 -11.10 3.48 -2.09
CA PRO A 99 -10.40 4.69 -2.51
C PRO A 99 -10.88 5.22 -3.88
N ALA A 100 -11.03 4.34 -4.89
CA ALA A 100 -11.49 4.75 -6.21
C ALA A 100 -12.90 5.37 -6.20
N GLU A 101 -13.75 5.00 -5.27
CA GLU A 101 -15.11 5.54 -5.12
C GLU A 101 -15.17 6.82 -4.29
N LYS A 102 -14.26 7.03 -3.35
CA LYS A 102 -14.41 8.03 -2.29
C LYS A 102 -13.37 9.13 -2.28
N VAL A 103 -12.16 8.89 -2.80
CA VAL A 103 -11.05 9.86 -2.64
C VAL A 103 -11.32 11.16 -3.36
N ALA A 104 -11.98 11.14 -4.54
CA ALA A 104 -12.33 12.37 -5.28
C ALA A 104 -13.20 13.35 -4.47
N ASP A 105 -13.97 12.87 -3.49
CA ASP A 105 -14.82 13.69 -2.63
C ASP A 105 -14.17 14.08 -1.29
N MET A 106 -12.96 13.62 -1.04
CA MET A 106 -12.28 13.92 0.22
C MET A 106 -11.78 15.38 0.23
N ASP A 107 -12.06 16.07 1.31
CA ASP A 107 -11.38 17.35 1.60
C ASP A 107 -9.98 17.06 2.15
N LEU A 108 -8.98 17.17 1.27
CA LEU A 108 -7.57 16.97 1.63
C LEU A 108 -7.04 18.07 2.57
N ASN A 109 -7.77 19.17 2.76
CA ASN A 109 -7.45 20.23 3.72
C ASN A 109 -8.19 20.05 5.05
N SER A 110 -8.95 18.96 5.22
CA SER A 110 -9.64 18.66 6.47
C SER A 110 -8.67 18.47 7.64
N LYS A 111 -9.14 18.73 8.85
CA LYS A 111 -8.30 18.57 10.05
C LYS A 111 -7.72 17.15 10.19
N PRO A 112 -8.48 16.05 9.99
CA PRO A 112 -7.92 14.69 10.08
C PRO A 112 -6.77 14.44 9.11
N VAL A 113 -6.85 14.97 7.87
CA VAL A 113 -5.79 14.80 6.88
C VAL A 113 -4.54 15.58 7.30
N ARG A 114 -4.69 16.84 7.73
CA ARG A 114 -3.57 17.63 8.23
C ARG A 114 -2.90 16.99 9.44
N ASP A 115 -3.69 16.54 10.43
CA ASP A 115 -3.16 15.87 11.63
C ASP A 115 -2.34 14.62 11.25
N PHE A 116 -2.80 13.86 10.24
CA PHE A 116 -2.06 12.69 9.76
C PHE A 116 -0.76 13.08 9.02
N VAL A 117 -0.79 14.13 8.21
CA VAL A 117 0.43 14.67 7.57
C VAL A 117 1.43 15.13 8.64
N ASP A 118 0.98 15.84 9.66
CA ASP A 118 1.82 16.26 10.78
C ASP A 118 2.41 15.06 11.53
N LEU A 119 1.64 13.97 11.66
CA LEU A 119 2.12 12.72 12.25
C LEU A 119 3.24 12.09 11.40
N LEU A 120 3.07 12.02 10.06
CA LEU A 120 4.11 11.54 9.16
C LEU A 120 5.39 12.38 9.26
N VAL A 121 5.25 13.71 9.25
CA VAL A 121 6.38 14.65 9.37
C VAL A 121 7.10 14.47 10.70
N LYS A 122 6.34 14.43 11.80
CA LYS A 122 6.87 14.24 13.15
C LYS A 122 7.70 12.97 13.29
N HIS A 123 7.23 11.88 12.69
CA HIS A 123 7.90 10.58 12.73
C HIS A 123 8.86 10.35 11.57
N LYS A 124 9.00 11.32 10.64
CA LYS A 124 9.86 11.25 9.45
C LYS A 124 9.55 10.04 8.56
N VAL A 125 8.26 9.70 8.44
CA VAL A 125 7.80 8.57 7.64
C VAL A 125 7.68 8.99 6.18
N ALA A 126 8.33 8.25 5.27
CA ALA A 126 8.18 8.44 3.84
C ALA A 126 6.90 7.76 3.32
N VAL A 127 6.39 8.25 2.20
CA VAL A 127 5.31 7.58 1.44
C VAL A 127 5.82 7.28 0.04
N ASP A 128 5.81 5.98 -0.33
CA ASP A 128 5.99 5.54 -1.71
C ASP A 128 4.60 5.26 -2.31
N PRO A 129 4.01 6.18 -3.09
CA PRO A 129 2.62 6.08 -3.48
C PRO A 129 2.34 5.04 -4.56
N THR A 130 3.36 4.60 -5.33
CA THR A 130 3.24 3.64 -6.45
C THR A 130 2.11 3.98 -7.43
N LEU A 131 1.96 5.25 -7.82
CA LEU A 131 0.83 5.77 -8.59
C LEU A 131 0.62 5.05 -9.93
N ALA A 132 1.69 4.69 -10.64
CA ALA A 132 1.60 3.97 -11.91
C ALA A 132 0.83 2.64 -11.80
N THR A 133 0.90 1.98 -10.64
CA THR A 133 0.11 0.75 -10.39
C THR A 133 -1.38 1.07 -10.32
N PHE A 134 -1.75 2.20 -9.73
CA PHE A 134 -3.15 2.59 -9.61
C PHE A 134 -3.73 3.02 -10.96
N ASP A 135 -2.99 3.72 -11.81
CA ASP A 135 -3.39 3.98 -13.20
C ASP A 135 -3.67 2.68 -13.94
N PHE A 136 -2.78 1.67 -13.76
CA PHE A 136 -2.93 0.38 -14.42
C PHE A 136 -4.15 -0.40 -13.93
N ILE A 137 -4.40 -0.50 -12.62
CA ILE A 137 -5.52 -1.30 -12.09
C ILE A 137 -6.89 -0.66 -12.34
N ARG A 138 -6.95 0.65 -12.59
CA ARG A 138 -8.17 1.42 -12.89
C ARG A 138 -8.50 1.48 -14.37
N GLN A 139 -7.68 0.91 -15.26
CA GLN A 139 -7.98 0.88 -16.70
C GLN A 139 -9.18 0.01 -17.02
N ARG A 140 -9.85 0.32 -18.12
CA ARG A 140 -10.93 -0.52 -18.66
C ARG A 140 -10.36 -1.78 -19.26
N ASP A 141 -11.13 -2.86 -19.16
CA ASP A 141 -10.80 -4.11 -19.84
C ASP A 141 -10.75 -3.92 -21.36
N GLY A 142 -9.70 -4.42 -21.99
CA GLY A 142 -9.45 -4.26 -23.44
C GLY A 142 -8.67 -3.00 -23.82
N GLU A 143 -8.59 -1.98 -22.97
CA GLU A 143 -7.84 -0.75 -23.22
C GLU A 143 -6.43 -0.82 -22.63
N ILE A 144 -5.51 -0.03 -23.18
CA ILE A 144 -4.18 0.17 -22.59
C ILE A 144 -4.17 1.54 -21.93
N SER A 145 -3.78 1.60 -20.66
CA SER A 145 -3.67 2.87 -19.95
C SER A 145 -2.65 3.80 -20.60
N LYS A 146 -2.94 5.11 -20.59
CA LYS A 146 -2.15 6.14 -21.28
C LYS A 146 -0.64 6.05 -21.03
N PRO A 147 -0.14 5.83 -19.79
CA PRO A 147 1.30 5.73 -19.55
C PRO A 147 2.01 4.61 -20.34
N TYR A 148 1.28 3.52 -20.66
CA TYR A 148 1.85 2.37 -21.35
C TYR A 148 1.59 2.39 -22.86
N ALA A 149 0.68 3.23 -23.36
CA ALA A 149 0.27 3.25 -24.76
C ALA A 149 1.45 3.45 -25.73
N ALA A 150 2.37 4.36 -25.40
CA ALA A 150 3.52 4.69 -26.25
C ALA A 150 4.54 3.55 -26.38
N ILE A 151 4.64 2.68 -25.39
CA ILE A 151 5.65 1.61 -25.34
C ILE A 151 5.08 0.21 -25.58
N SER A 152 3.77 0.05 -25.51
CA SER A 152 3.11 -1.25 -25.57
C SER A 152 3.43 -2.05 -26.82
N SER A 153 3.51 -1.39 -28.00
CA SER A 153 3.82 -2.03 -29.27
C SER A 153 5.24 -2.62 -29.35
N HIS A 154 6.13 -2.19 -28.46
CA HIS A 154 7.51 -2.67 -28.38
C HIS A 154 7.70 -3.83 -27.38
N MET A 155 6.63 -4.23 -26.70
CA MET A 155 6.66 -5.31 -25.70
C MET A 155 6.27 -6.65 -26.32
N PRO A 156 6.67 -7.79 -25.72
CA PRO A 156 6.18 -9.11 -26.13
C PRO A 156 4.65 -9.19 -26.10
N LEU A 157 4.05 -10.00 -27.01
CA LEU A 157 2.60 -10.09 -27.15
C LEU A 157 1.87 -10.47 -25.86
N GLU A 158 2.43 -11.32 -25.06
CA GLU A 158 1.88 -11.69 -23.75
C GLU A 158 1.81 -10.52 -22.78
N ILE A 159 2.83 -9.66 -22.79
CA ILE A 159 2.83 -8.42 -22.00
C ILE A 159 1.77 -7.45 -22.53
N GLN A 160 1.69 -7.29 -23.87
CA GLN A 160 0.65 -6.45 -24.49
C GLN A 160 -0.77 -6.90 -24.12
N ARG A 161 -1.00 -8.22 -24.05
CA ARG A 161 -2.30 -8.77 -23.59
C ARG A 161 -2.54 -8.46 -22.11
N GLY A 162 -1.52 -8.64 -21.26
CA GLY A 162 -1.59 -8.31 -19.84
C GLY A 162 -1.89 -6.83 -19.59
N LEU A 163 -1.31 -5.94 -20.41
CA LEU A 163 -1.57 -4.49 -20.34
C LEU A 163 -3.00 -4.10 -20.71
N ARG A 164 -3.80 -5.00 -21.30
CA ARG A 164 -5.21 -4.78 -21.65
C ARG A 164 -6.19 -5.39 -20.65
N ALA A 165 -5.71 -6.09 -19.65
CA ALA A 165 -6.56 -6.72 -18.65
C ALA A 165 -6.95 -5.71 -17.57
N GLY A 166 -8.22 -5.33 -17.52
CA GLY A 166 -8.77 -4.53 -16.43
C GLY A 166 -8.82 -5.32 -15.12
N THR A 167 -8.30 -4.76 -14.06
CA THR A 167 -8.32 -5.40 -12.74
C THR A 167 -9.60 -5.10 -11.96
N MET A 168 -10.11 -3.87 -12.10
CA MET A 168 -11.33 -3.42 -11.46
C MET A 168 -12.51 -3.50 -12.44
N LYS A 169 -13.69 -3.82 -11.92
CA LYS A 169 -14.92 -3.76 -12.73
C LYS A 169 -15.30 -2.31 -12.95
N ILE A 170 -15.38 -1.90 -14.22
CA ILE A 170 -15.77 -0.55 -14.65
C ILE A 170 -16.94 -0.70 -15.64
N PRO A 171 -18.18 -0.77 -15.15
CA PRO A 171 -19.34 -1.12 -15.95
C PRO A 171 -19.76 -0.02 -16.96
N ASP A 172 -19.43 1.23 -16.68
CA ASP A 172 -19.87 2.38 -17.46
C ASP A 172 -18.91 3.58 -17.35
N ASP A 173 -19.19 4.60 -18.17
CA ASP A 173 -18.38 5.82 -18.25
C ASP A 173 -18.43 6.66 -16.97
N ALA A 174 -19.52 6.62 -16.23
CA ALA A 174 -19.64 7.37 -14.98
C ALA A 174 -18.73 6.79 -13.92
N THR A 175 -18.70 5.46 -13.79
CA THR A 175 -17.77 4.73 -12.90
C THR A 175 -16.32 4.98 -13.30
N PHE A 176 -16.01 4.93 -14.62
CA PHE A 176 -14.65 5.23 -15.08
C PHE A 176 -14.20 6.64 -14.67
N LYS A 177 -15.01 7.66 -14.97
CA LYS A 177 -14.72 9.05 -14.59
C LYS A 177 -14.56 9.22 -13.10
N ARG A 178 -15.35 8.50 -12.31
CA ARG A 178 -15.26 8.51 -10.85
C ARG A 178 -13.92 7.96 -10.36
N TYR A 179 -13.49 6.82 -10.90
CA TYR A 179 -12.22 6.18 -10.53
C TYR A 179 -11.00 6.97 -11.04
N ASP A 180 -11.11 7.58 -12.23
CA ASP A 180 -10.05 8.43 -12.80
C ASP A 180 -9.84 9.73 -12.00
N ALA A 181 -10.89 10.24 -11.35
CA ALA A 181 -10.85 11.44 -10.52
C ALA A 181 -10.30 11.18 -9.10
N SER A 182 -10.18 9.92 -8.69
CA SER A 182 -9.73 9.53 -7.35
C SER A 182 -8.26 9.14 -7.33
#